data_1570f11ca9380ef9f6a7be4a8d25f1d4
#
_entry.id   1570f11ca9380ef9f6a7be4a8d25f1d4
#
_cell.length_a   1.000
_cell.length_b   1.000
_cell.length_c   1.000
_cell.angle_alpha   90.00
_cell.angle_beta   90.00
_cell.angle_gamma   90.00
#
_symmetry.space_group_name_H-M   'P 1'
#
loop_
_entity.id
_entity.type
_entity.pdbx_description
1 polymer ?
#
loop_
_entity_poly.entity_id
_entity_poly.type
_entity_poly.pdbx_seq_one_letter_code
_entity_poly.pdbx_strand_id
1 'polypeptide(L)'
;MASLIKRLVEGWPDMRILVATHVAELIEQNYLELLGIWPFAPAGIFSAGLGRRDARSQIIFAGIQTVHSKAALIGHIDVLMVDECHLIPANSNTMYGRFIAALRAINPDMKILGLTATPYRLDTGRLDEGDDRLFDQIVYTYGIAEGVADGYLAPLSSKATATTFDMKGVGRQGGDYKQSALQAAVDKMDVTRSAVDEIVAKGADRKSWLCFCSGVEHAEHVRDEIRSRGISCEMISGETPKDERRRIIEDFKSYKIRALTNNSVLTTGFNHKGVDLIAALRPTLSVSLYVQMMGRGTRVIYAPGMPLDTPQERIAAIKAGPKPSCLVLDFAGLVDKHGPVDMVQPKVPGKGDGEAPVKVCPFDVEDKNGRFGCGEKVHASARTCSCCGYEFDIDDSPKITATAADTPIMSTAEPEPRTVTSRSFYYHEGKGDKPPSVKVSYMVGMTAINEWVCPQHSGFPKSKADRYWRAHGGKMPFPKTVLEWIERQSELADTVEITVKPRQKYWDVVGHVVGTANDNRVSPANDNVPDDEDWRVLVGDDAPF
;
A
#
# COMPACT_ATOMS: atom_id res chain seq x y z
N MET A 1 14.09 2.95 0.48
CA MET A 1 15.17 2.49 1.38
C MET A 1 16.56 2.89 0.87
N ALA A 2 17.04 2.41 -0.28
CA ALA A 2 18.40 2.66 -0.77
C ALA A 2 18.78 4.15 -0.88
N SER A 3 17.92 5.01 -1.44
CA SER A 3 18.15 6.46 -1.51
C SER A 3 18.23 7.12 -0.13
N LEU A 4 17.41 6.68 0.82
CA LEU A 4 17.46 7.19 2.20
C LEU A 4 18.78 6.80 2.89
N ILE A 5 19.22 5.54 2.75
CA ILE A 5 20.53 5.09 3.29
C ILE A 5 21.67 5.95 2.74
N LYS A 6 21.69 6.17 1.40
CA LYS A 6 22.69 7.00 0.76
C LYS A 6 22.72 8.41 1.35
N ARG A 7 21.57 9.08 1.44
CA ARG A 7 21.46 10.43 2.01
C ARG A 7 21.87 10.49 3.49
N LEU A 8 21.52 9.49 4.28
CA LEU A 8 21.91 9.44 5.70
C LEU A 8 23.43 9.36 5.83
N VAL A 9 24.10 8.51 5.07
CA VAL A 9 25.57 8.38 5.13
C VAL A 9 26.27 9.60 4.52
N GLU A 10 25.71 10.22 3.49
CA GLU A 10 26.23 11.50 2.95
C GLU A 10 26.14 12.63 3.97
N GLY A 11 25.07 12.69 4.76
CA GLY A 11 24.90 13.69 5.82
C GLY A 11 25.70 13.39 7.10
N TRP A 12 25.88 12.12 7.41
CA TRP A 12 26.61 11.64 8.59
C TRP A 12 27.55 10.50 8.19
N PRO A 13 28.80 10.82 7.76
CA PRO A 13 29.73 9.85 7.18
C PRO A 13 30.13 8.69 8.08
N ASP A 14 30.04 8.85 9.40
CA ASP A 14 30.38 7.81 10.37
C ASP A 14 29.18 6.96 10.80
N MET A 15 27.96 7.30 10.35
CA MET A 15 26.72 6.61 10.72
C MET A 15 26.76 5.14 10.30
N ARG A 16 26.46 4.24 11.23
CA ARG A 16 26.33 2.80 10.97
C ARG A 16 24.87 2.40 10.89
N ILE A 17 24.50 1.76 9.78
CA ILE A 17 23.13 1.37 9.49
C ILE A 17 23.03 -0.14 9.38
N LEU A 18 22.05 -0.73 10.08
CA LEU A 18 21.68 -2.14 9.94
C LEU A 18 20.29 -2.25 9.33
N VAL A 19 20.16 -2.91 8.21
CA VAL A 19 18.89 -3.26 7.58
C VAL A 19 18.55 -4.70 7.91
N ALA A 20 17.50 -4.92 8.71
CA ALA A 20 17.07 -6.25 9.12
C ALA A 20 15.83 -6.69 8.35
N THR A 21 15.85 -7.92 7.85
CA THR A 21 14.70 -8.57 7.25
C THR A 21 14.67 -10.05 7.62
N HIS A 22 13.55 -10.73 7.38
CA HIS A 22 13.38 -12.15 7.72
C HIS A 22 13.43 -13.07 6.50
N VAL A 23 13.57 -12.53 5.29
CA VAL A 23 13.63 -13.29 4.02
C VAL A 23 14.97 -13.06 3.33
N ALA A 24 15.68 -14.14 3.00
CA ALA A 24 17.02 -14.07 2.39
C ALA A 24 17.00 -13.37 1.03
N GLU A 25 15.98 -13.58 0.23
CA GLU A 25 15.81 -12.95 -1.07
C GLU A 25 15.68 -11.42 -0.95
N LEU A 26 15.02 -10.92 0.09
CA LEU A 26 14.92 -9.47 0.36
C LEU A 26 16.26 -8.87 0.77
N ILE A 27 17.12 -9.62 1.50
CA ILE A 27 18.45 -9.16 1.89
C ILE A 27 19.29 -8.87 0.63
N GLU A 28 19.34 -9.83 -0.28
CA GLU A 28 20.11 -9.71 -1.52
C GLU A 28 19.54 -8.62 -2.43
N GLN A 29 18.21 -8.57 -2.58
CA GLN A 29 17.54 -7.55 -3.39
C GLN A 29 17.82 -6.14 -2.87
N ASN A 30 17.64 -5.88 -1.58
CA ASN A 30 17.85 -4.57 -0.98
C ASN A 30 19.33 -4.13 -1.08
N TYR A 31 20.26 -5.09 -0.92
CA TYR A 31 21.68 -4.84 -1.11
C TYR A 31 22.02 -4.46 -2.57
N LEU A 32 21.49 -5.21 -3.54
CA LEU A 32 21.70 -4.93 -4.97
C LEU A 32 21.04 -3.62 -5.42
N GLU A 33 19.87 -3.28 -4.87
CA GLU A 33 19.22 -1.99 -5.13
C GLU A 33 20.07 -0.81 -4.61
N LEU A 34 20.72 -0.95 -3.44
CA LEU A 34 21.65 0.06 -2.96
C LEU A 34 22.84 0.21 -3.90
N LEU A 35 23.45 -0.91 -4.31
CA LEU A 35 24.59 -0.86 -5.25
C LEU A 35 24.18 -0.31 -6.63
N GLY A 36 22.93 -0.47 -7.03
CA GLY A 36 22.43 0.09 -8.29
C GLY A 36 22.43 1.62 -8.32
N ILE A 37 22.19 2.27 -7.18
CA ILE A 37 22.20 3.74 -7.06
C ILE A 37 23.52 4.28 -6.46
N TRP A 38 24.26 3.45 -5.78
CA TRP A 38 25.54 3.79 -5.16
C TRP A 38 26.53 2.61 -5.27
N PRO A 39 27.21 2.46 -6.44
CA PRO A 39 28.03 1.29 -6.74
C PRO A 39 29.17 1.01 -5.74
N PHE A 40 29.70 2.02 -5.08
CA PHE A 40 30.78 1.92 -4.10
C PHE A 40 30.29 2.10 -2.65
N ALA A 41 29.02 1.81 -2.38
CA ALA A 41 28.51 1.86 -1.01
C ALA A 41 29.32 0.96 -0.07
N PRO A 42 29.68 1.43 1.15
CA PRO A 42 30.42 0.64 2.14
C PRO A 42 29.48 -0.40 2.81
N ALA A 43 28.88 -1.24 1.98
CA ALA A 43 27.82 -2.16 2.35
C ALA A 43 28.26 -3.62 2.35
N GLY A 44 27.69 -4.41 3.25
CA GLY A 44 27.93 -5.84 3.34
C GLY A 44 26.68 -6.63 3.70
N ILE A 45 26.74 -7.95 3.56
CA ILE A 45 25.64 -8.86 3.89
C ILE A 45 26.01 -9.72 5.10
N PHE A 46 25.12 -9.82 6.07
CA PHE A 46 25.22 -10.74 7.20
C PHE A 46 24.05 -11.72 7.22
N SER A 47 24.17 -12.81 6.46
CA SER A 47 23.11 -13.81 6.31
C SER A 47 23.68 -15.21 6.15
N ALA A 48 23.20 -16.14 6.98
CA ALA A 48 23.54 -17.56 6.88
C ALA A 48 23.00 -18.17 5.58
N GLY A 49 21.78 -17.79 5.19
CA GLY A 49 21.13 -18.27 3.97
C GLY A 49 21.86 -17.89 2.68
N LEU A 50 22.64 -16.80 2.72
CA LEU A 50 23.47 -16.30 1.62
C LEU A 50 24.96 -16.60 1.80
N GLY A 51 25.36 -17.30 2.86
CA GLY A 51 26.75 -17.69 3.13
C GLY A 51 27.69 -16.50 3.46
N ARG A 52 27.17 -15.31 3.78
CA ARG A 52 27.95 -14.09 4.03
C ARG A 52 27.90 -13.67 5.50
N ARG A 53 29.01 -13.05 5.98
CA ARG A 53 29.21 -12.71 7.40
C ARG A 53 29.88 -11.34 7.59
N ASP A 54 29.46 -10.32 6.83
CA ASP A 54 30.07 -8.99 6.80
C ASP A 54 29.58 -8.15 7.99
N ALA A 55 30.09 -8.42 9.21
CA ALA A 55 29.65 -7.75 10.45
C ALA A 55 30.22 -6.34 10.64
N ARG A 56 31.28 -5.96 9.91
CA ARG A 56 32.04 -4.71 10.11
C ARG A 56 31.71 -3.63 9.07
N SER A 57 30.93 -3.93 8.06
CA SER A 57 30.51 -2.95 7.07
C SER A 57 29.76 -1.81 7.74
N GLN A 58 29.86 -0.62 7.19
CA GLN A 58 29.12 0.55 7.66
C GLN A 58 27.61 0.35 7.47
N ILE A 59 27.22 -0.18 6.33
CA ILE A 59 25.84 -0.55 6.01
C ILE A 59 25.75 -2.08 5.98
N ILE A 60 24.95 -2.68 6.84
CA ILE A 60 24.81 -4.13 6.96
C ILE A 60 23.39 -4.55 6.56
N PHE A 61 23.26 -5.38 5.55
CA PHE A 61 22.00 -6.04 5.21
C PHE A 61 21.96 -7.43 5.86
N ALA A 62 21.01 -7.66 6.75
CA ALA A 62 21.05 -8.82 7.63
C ALA A 62 19.74 -9.59 7.73
N GLY A 63 19.82 -10.92 7.83
CA GLY A 63 18.70 -11.77 8.19
C GLY A 63 18.54 -11.87 9.70
N ILE A 64 17.36 -11.55 10.23
CA ILE A 64 17.11 -11.58 11.68
C ILE A 64 17.44 -12.93 12.31
N GLN A 65 17.16 -14.05 11.62
CA GLN A 65 17.48 -15.40 12.08
C GLN A 65 19.00 -15.61 12.25
N THR A 66 19.82 -14.86 11.52
CA THR A 66 21.26 -14.93 11.61
C THR A 66 21.83 -14.02 12.68
N VAL A 67 21.28 -12.80 12.83
CA VAL A 67 21.88 -11.75 13.66
C VAL A 67 21.29 -11.61 15.05
N HIS A 68 20.13 -12.17 15.34
CA HIS A 68 19.40 -11.96 16.60
C HIS A 68 20.21 -12.23 17.87
N SER A 69 21.23 -13.09 17.82
CA SER A 69 22.14 -13.40 18.93
C SER A 69 23.55 -12.83 18.73
N LYS A 70 23.76 -11.92 17.78
CA LYS A 70 25.08 -11.43 17.36
C LYS A 70 25.28 -9.92 17.57
N ALA A 71 24.47 -9.28 18.41
CA ALA A 71 24.57 -7.84 18.67
C ALA A 71 25.98 -7.40 19.07
N ALA A 72 26.66 -8.14 19.96
CA ALA A 72 28.02 -7.84 20.38
C ALA A 72 29.06 -7.94 19.24
N LEU A 73 28.85 -8.84 18.27
CA LEU A 73 29.73 -8.97 17.09
C LEU A 73 29.51 -7.80 16.10
N ILE A 74 28.26 -7.36 15.94
CA ILE A 74 27.88 -6.23 15.07
C ILE A 74 28.36 -4.91 15.67
N GLY A 75 28.25 -4.77 16.99
CA GLY A 75 28.68 -3.58 17.73
C GLY A 75 27.69 -2.42 17.59
N HIS A 76 28.22 -1.20 17.65
CA HIS A 76 27.46 0.04 17.59
C HIS A 76 26.68 0.17 16.27
N ILE A 77 25.39 0.50 16.35
CA ILE A 77 24.50 0.81 15.24
C ILE A 77 23.73 2.09 15.60
N ASP A 78 23.71 3.07 14.70
CA ASP A 78 22.97 4.32 14.87
C ASP A 78 21.52 4.17 14.42
N VAL A 79 21.30 3.50 13.28
CA VAL A 79 19.98 3.29 12.72
C VAL A 79 19.74 1.82 12.41
N LEU A 80 18.71 1.25 13.02
CA LEU A 80 18.16 -0.05 12.66
C LEU A 80 16.95 0.16 11.74
N MET A 81 17.08 -0.19 10.48
CA MET A 81 15.96 -0.24 9.54
C MET A 81 15.36 -1.65 9.50
N VAL A 82 14.05 -1.77 9.60
CA VAL A 82 13.37 -3.07 9.50
C VAL A 82 12.42 -3.06 8.32
N ASP A 83 12.70 -3.87 7.33
CA ASP A 83 11.84 -4.09 6.18
C ASP A 83 10.71 -5.08 6.55
N GLU A 84 9.49 -4.83 6.04
CA GLU A 84 8.28 -5.55 6.41
C GLU A 84 8.05 -5.54 7.95
N CYS A 85 8.20 -4.36 8.57
CA CYS A 85 8.19 -4.23 10.03
C CYS A 85 6.88 -4.65 10.70
N HIS A 86 5.77 -4.79 9.96
CA HIS A 86 4.51 -5.34 10.46
C HIS A 86 4.63 -6.80 10.90
N LEU A 87 5.68 -7.51 10.47
CA LEU A 87 5.97 -8.88 10.87
C LEU A 87 6.75 -8.99 12.19
N ILE A 88 7.17 -7.87 12.78
CA ILE A 88 7.76 -7.88 14.13
C ILE A 88 6.65 -8.19 15.14
N PRO A 89 6.72 -9.29 15.90
CA PRO A 89 5.71 -9.61 16.91
C PRO A 89 5.68 -8.55 18.03
N ALA A 90 4.50 -8.32 18.64
CA ALA A 90 4.36 -7.39 19.77
C ALA A 90 5.15 -7.86 21.02
N ASN A 91 5.30 -9.17 21.19
CA ASN A 91 6.02 -9.73 22.32
C ASN A 91 7.53 -9.43 22.26
N SER A 92 8.06 -8.78 23.28
CA SER A 92 9.48 -8.44 23.41
C SER A 92 10.41 -9.65 23.53
N ASN A 93 9.91 -10.83 23.92
CA ASN A 93 10.70 -12.05 24.05
C ASN A 93 10.88 -12.81 22.71
N THR A 94 10.84 -12.11 21.60
CA THR A 94 11.07 -12.65 20.26
C THR A 94 12.50 -12.41 19.78
N MET A 95 12.87 -12.98 18.62
CA MET A 95 14.19 -12.69 18.02
C MET A 95 14.41 -11.18 17.81
N TYR A 96 13.40 -10.48 17.27
CA TYR A 96 13.49 -9.02 17.09
C TYR A 96 13.58 -8.28 18.41
N GLY A 97 12.70 -8.55 19.36
CA GLY A 97 12.69 -7.87 20.66
C GLY A 97 14.00 -8.01 21.42
N ARG A 98 14.53 -9.25 21.50
CA ARG A 98 15.84 -9.51 22.13
C ARG A 98 17.00 -8.83 21.40
N PHE A 99 16.98 -8.83 20.08
CA PHE A 99 18.02 -8.20 19.26
C PHE A 99 18.01 -6.68 19.41
N ILE A 100 16.86 -6.06 19.35
CA ILE A 100 16.68 -4.62 19.58
C ILE A 100 17.15 -4.23 20.98
N ALA A 101 16.77 -4.99 22.02
CA ALA A 101 17.22 -4.74 23.38
C ALA A 101 18.74 -4.86 23.52
N ALA A 102 19.36 -5.86 22.88
CA ALA A 102 20.80 -6.04 22.90
C ALA A 102 21.56 -4.93 22.15
N LEU A 103 21.04 -4.43 21.02
CA LEU A 103 21.63 -3.29 20.31
C LEU A 103 21.46 -1.98 21.11
N ARG A 104 20.30 -1.75 21.74
CA ARG A 104 20.09 -0.58 22.61
C ARG A 104 20.94 -0.59 23.87
N ALA A 105 21.34 -1.76 24.35
CA ALA A 105 22.31 -1.85 25.44
C ALA A 105 23.74 -1.39 25.01
N ILE A 106 24.05 -1.47 23.71
CA ILE A 106 25.32 -0.98 23.12
C ILE A 106 25.21 0.51 22.75
N ASN A 107 24.10 0.89 22.11
CA ASN A 107 23.78 2.28 21.76
C ASN A 107 22.35 2.62 22.21
N PRO A 108 22.17 3.29 23.38
CA PRO A 108 20.84 3.70 23.86
C PRO A 108 20.11 4.67 22.93
N ASP A 109 20.85 5.45 22.14
CA ASP A 109 20.31 6.47 21.23
C ASP A 109 19.95 5.91 19.84
N MET A 110 20.14 4.59 19.62
CA MET A 110 19.81 3.93 18.36
C MET A 110 18.37 4.22 17.92
N LYS A 111 18.21 4.73 16.71
CA LYS A 111 16.89 4.96 16.10
C LYS A 111 16.41 3.72 15.36
N ILE A 112 15.10 3.48 15.39
CA ILE A 112 14.49 2.35 14.70
C ILE A 112 13.52 2.89 13.65
N LEU A 113 13.74 2.55 12.39
CA LEU A 113 12.92 2.91 11.25
C LEU A 113 12.26 1.68 10.67
N GLY A 114 10.94 1.62 10.69
CA GLY A 114 10.15 0.55 10.07
C GLY A 114 9.68 0.93 8.68
N LEU A 115 9.79 0.00 7.74
CA LEU A 115 9.25 0.11 6.38
C LEU A 115 8.21 -0.98 6.19
N THR A 116 7.03 -0.62 5.70
CA THR A 116 5.95 -1.59 5.43
C THR A 116 4.89 -0.99 4.52
N ALA A 117 4.29 -1.83 3.69
CA ALA A 117 3.09 -1.47 2.93
C ALA A 117 1.82 -1.48 3.81
N THR A 118 1.87 -2.11 4.99
CA THR A 118 0.71 -2.31 5.87
C THR A 118 1.10 -2.02 7.32
N PRO A 119 0.93 -0.76 7.80
CA PRO A 119 1.38 -0.34 9.13
C PRO A 119 0.46 -0.83 10.26
N TYR A 120 -0.01 -2.08 10.18
CA TYR A 120 -0.89 -2.71 11.16
C TYR A 120 -0.72 -4.22 11.19
N ARG A 121 -1.08 -4.84 12.30
CA ARG A 121 -1.17 -6.28 12.50
C ARG A 121 -2.62 -6.72 12.59
N LEU A 122 -2.89 -8.00 12.28
CA LEU A 122 -4.23 -8.58 12.32
C LEU A 122 -4.82 -8.63 13.73
N ASP A 123 -3.99 -8.83 14.73
CA ASP A 123 -4.34 -9.10 16.12
C ASP A 123 -4.25 -7.88 17.05
N THR A 124 -3.29 -6.98 16.79
CA THR A 124 -2.97 -5.87 17.70
C THR A 124 -3.27 -4.47 17.12
N GLY A 125 -3.71 -4.37 15.87
CA GLY A 125 -4.02 -3.09 15.24
C GLY A 125 -2.79 -2.36 14.69
N ARG A 126 -2.83 -1.03 14.71
CA ARG A 126 -1.76 -0.19 14.14
C ARG A 126 -0.45 -0.34 14.92
N LEU A 127 0.69 -0.20 14.20
CA LEU A 127 2.03 -0.33 14.78
C LEU A 127 2.47 0.89 15.61
N ASP A 128 1.79 2.01 15.46
CA ASP A 128 2.06 3.29 16.11
C ASP A 128 0.99 3.70 17.15
N GLU A 129 0.05 2.80 17.48
CA GLU A 129 -1.02 3.04 18.43
C GLU A 129 -1.05 1.97 19.54
N GLY A 130 -1.57 2.34 20.71
CA GLY A 130 -1.71 1.45 21.88
C GLY A 130 -0.45 1.36 22.75
N ASP A 131 -0.58 0.64 23.88
CA ASP A 131 0.52 0.46 24.84
C ASP A 131 1.62 -0.46 24.31
N ASP A 132 1.27 -1.41 23.43
CA ASP A 132 2.18 -2.34 22.75
C ASP A 132 2.66 -1.81 21.39
N ARG A 133 2.62 -0.50 21.15
CA ARG A 133 3.08 0.11 19.92
C ARG A 133 4.56 -0.20 19.67
N LEU A 134 4.89 -0.47 18.41
CA LEU A 134 6.25 -0.76 18.00
C LEU A 134 7.03 0.49 17.63
N PHE A 135 6.35 1.50 17.11
CA PHE A 135 6.90 2.77 16.67
C PHE A 135 6.15 3.93 17.32
N ASP A 136 6.84 5.05 17.49
CA ASP A 136 6.26 6.25 18.11
C ASP A 136 5.30 6.98 17.18
N GLN A 137 5.57 6.93 15.86
CA GLN A 137 4.74 7.59 14.83
C GLN A 137 5.02 7.04 13.43
N ILE A 138 4.07 7.24 12.52
CA ILE A 138 4.29 7.10 11.09
C ILE A 138 4.79 8.45 10.56
N VAL A 139 6.05 8.49 10.12
CA VAL A 139 6.69 9.73 9.64
C VAL A 139 6.34 10.06 8.18
N TYR A 140 6.04 9.05 7.37
CA TYR A 140 5.70 9.22 5.96
C TYR A 140 4.76 8.13 5.47
N THR A 141 3.79 8.50 4.65
CA THR A 141 2.87 7.57 3.98
C THR A 141 2.79 7.92 2.50
N TYR A 142 2.98 6.91 1.65
CA TYR A 142 2.81 7.01 0.20
C TYR A 142 1.96 5.84 -0.26
N GLY A 143 0.74 6.13 -0.67
CA GLY A 143 -0.27 5.12 -0.97
C GLY A 143 -0.18 4.58 -2.41
N ILE A 144 -0.97 3.55 -2.68
CA ILE A 144 -1.08 2.96 -4.03
C ILE A 144 -1.70 3.98 -5.00
N ALA A 145 -2.71 4.74 -4.55
CA ALA A 145 -3.37 5.73 -5.38
C ALA A 145 -2.40 6.83 -5.82
N GLU A 146 -1.60 7.38 -4.88
CA GLU A 146 -0.57 8.37 -5.16
C GLU A 146 0.49 7.78 -6.11
N GLY A 147 0.95 6.55 -5.85
CA GLY A 147 1.93 5.89 -6.70
C GLY A 147 1.46 5.67 -8.14
N VAL A 148 0.17 5.42 -8.35
CA VAL A 148 -0.43 5.32 -9.70
C VAL A 148 -0.59 6.71 -10.32
N ALA A 149 -1.05 7.71 -9.56
CA ALA A 149 -1.20 9.09 -10.03
C ALA A 149 0.14 9.73 -10.43
N ASP A 150 1.20 9.40 -9.69
CA ASP A 150 2.56 9.85 -10.00
C ASP A 150 3.27 9.02 -11.08
N GLY A 151 2.66 7.92 -11.54
CA GLY A 151 3.22 7.02 -12.54
C GLY A 151 4.39 6.16 -12.04
N TYR A 152 4.52 5.94 -10.73
CA TYR A 152 5.47 5.00 -10.15
C TYR A 152 4.89 3.60 -9.97
N LEU A 153 3.57 3.46 -10.02
CA LEU A 153 2.88 2.18 -10.00
C LEU A 153 2.00 2.02 -11.25
N ALA A 154 1.94 0.81 -11.79
CA ALA A 154 1.02 0.46 -12.87
C ALA A 154 -0.40 0.32 -12.31
N PRO A 155 -1.44 0.82 -13.00
CA PRO A 155 -2.81 0.66 -12.58
C PRO A 155 -3.24 -0.81 -12.59
N LEU A 156 -4.10 -1.17 -11.65
CA LEU A 156 -4.80 -2.45 -11.63
C LEU A 156 -6.20 -2.26 -12.24
N SER A 157 -6.58 -3.19 -13.10
CA SER A 157 -7.95 -3.30 -13.61
C SER A 157 -8.55 -4.63 -13.18
N SER A 158 -9.85 -4.71 -12.98
CA SER A 158 -10.55 -5.95 -12.67
C SER A 158 -11.60 -6.25 -13.74
N LYS A 159 -11.86 -7.55 -13.92
CA LYS A 159 -13.02 -8.03 -14.67
C LYS A 159 -13.83 -8.95 -13.76
N ALA A 160 -15.13 -8.82 -13.80
CA ALA A 160 -16.04 -9.67 -13.04
C ALA A 160 -15.77 -11.17 -13.33
N THR A 161 -15.76 -11.98 -12.28
CA THR A 161 -15.67 -13.45 -12.39
C THR A 161 -17.03 -14.06 -12.11
N ALA A 162 -17.45 -15.04 -12.89
CA ALA A 162 -18.68 -15.80 -12.63
C ALA A 162 -18.44 -16.89 -11.57
N THR A 163 -17.19 -17.42 -11.54
CA THR A 163 -16.79 -18.45 -10.57
C THR A 163 -16.41 -17.80 -9.25
N THR A 164 -16.95 -18.31 -8.14
CA THR A 164 -16.65 -17.87 -6.78
C THR A 164 -16.49 -19.06 -5.84
N PHE A 165 -15.79 -18.88 -4.71
CA PHE A 165 -15.59 -19.92 -3.72
C PHE A 165 -16.58 -19.78 -2.56
N ASP A 166 -17.22 -20.89 -2.18
CA ASP A 166 -18.08 -20.93 -0.99
C ASP A 166 -17.22 -21.11 0.27
N MET A 167 -17.15 -20.05 1.06
CA MET A 167 -16.38 -19.99 2.31
C MET A 167 -17.20 -20.28 3.56
N LYS A 168 -18.46 -20.71 3.43
CA LYS A 168 -19.31 -21.02 4.58
C LYS A 168 -18.76 -22.19 5.38
N GLY A 169 -18.65 -22.00 6.70
CA GLY A 169 -18.16 -23.04 7.62
C GLY A 169 -16.63 -23.23 7.66
N VAL A 170 -15.85 -22.44 6.90
CA VAL A 170 -14.39 -22.52 6.97
C VAL A 170 -13.89 -21.91 8.28
N GLY A 171 -13.23 -22.73 9.12
CA GLY A 171 -12.68 -22.31 10.41
C GLY A 171 -11.55 -21.28 10.27
N ARG A 172 -11.32 -20.48 11.34
CA ARG A 172 -10.27 -19.46 11.42
C ARG A 172 -9.15 -19.90 12.35
N GLN A 173 -7.91 -19.50 12.06
CA GLN A 173 -6.73 -19.75 12.88
C GLN A 173 -5.71 -18.61 12.67
N GLY A 174 -5.19 -18.01 13.75
CA GLY A 174 -4.16 -16.96 13.67
C GLY A 174 -4.60 -15.71 12.89
N GLY A 175 -5.89 -15.35 12.95
CA GLY A 175 -6.42 -14.19 12.25
C GLY A 175 -6.77 -14.41 10.76
N ASP A 176 -6.49 -15.58 10.20
CA ASP A 176 -6.86 -15.96 8.82
C ASP A 176 -7.63 -17.29 8.81
N TYR A 177 -8.00 -17.77 7.64
CA TYR A 177 -8.62 -19.10 7.48
C TYR A 177 -7.63 -20.21 7.84
N LYS A 178 -8.14 -21.27 8.49
CA LYS A 178 -7.35 -22.49 8.73
C LYS A 178 -6.96 -23.13 7.40
N GLN A 179 -5.67 -23.25 7.13
CA GLN A 179 -5.11 -23.63 5.82
C GLN A 179 -5.72 -24.91 5.22
N SER A 180 -5.84 -25.98 6.02
CA SER A 180 -6.42 -27.25 5.54
C SER A 180 -7.90 -27.13 5.18
N ALA A 181 -8.68 -26.39 5.96
CA ALA A 181 -10.10 -26.16 5.70
C ALA A 181 -10.30 -25.25 4.50
N LEU A 182 -9.44 -24.24 4.33
CA LEU A 182 -9.43 -23.36 3.18
C LEU A 182 -9.18 -24.13 1.88
N GLN A 183 -8.13 -24.97 1.84
CA GLN A 183 -7.82 -25.79 0.68
C GLN A 183 -9.00 -26.71 0.33
N ALA A 184 -9.56 -27.44 1.30
CA ALA A 184 -10.71 -28.31 1.07
C ALA A 184 -11.96 -27.59 0.56
N ALA A 185 -12.18 -26.33 0.95
CA ALA A 185 -13.31 -25.54 0.49
C ALA A 185 -13.13 -25.04 -0.95
N VAL A 186 -11.92 -24.68 -1.35
CA VAL A 186 -11.58 -24.06 -2.63
C VAL A 186 -11.21 -25.07 -3.70
N ASP A 187 -10.47 -26.14 -3.34
CA ASP A 187 -9.95 -27.12 -4.28
C ASP A 187 -11.00 -28.15 -4.69
N LYS A 188 -11.97 -27.68 -5.47
CA LYS A 188 -13.00 -28.51 -6.11
C LYS A 188 -12.77 -28.46 -7.61
N MET A 189 -12.53 -29.62 -8.22
CA MET A 189 -12.10 -29.71 -9.63
C MET A 189 -13.02 -28.97 -10.61
N ASP A 190 -14.34 -29.01 -10.42
CA ASP A 190 -15.26 -28.32 -11.31
C ASP A 190 -15.14 -26.79 -11.18
N VAL A 191 -14.94 -26.30 -9.96
CA VAL A 191 -14.72 -24.88 -9.67
C VAL A 191 -13.35 -24.44 -10.20
N THR A 192 -12.32 -25.27 -10.00
CA THR A 192 -10.95 -25.01 -10.51
C THR A 192 -10.94 -24.93 -12.03
N ARG A 193 -11.64 -25.86 -12.74
CA ARG A 193 -11.78 -25.83 -14.20
C ARG A 193 -12.49 -24.56 -14.67
N SER A 194 -13.61 -24.22 -14.08
CA SER A 194 -14.36 -23.00 -14.41
C SER A 194 -13.53 -21.74 -14.20
N ALA A 195 -12.80 -21.65 -13.09
CA ALA A 195 -11.91 -20.52 -12.82
C ALA A 195 -10.78 -20.42 -13.85
N VAL A 196 -10.15 -21.55 -14.22
CA VAL A 196 -9.09 -21.59 -15.24
C VAL A 196 -9.65 -21.21 -16.62
N ASP A 197 -10.84 -21.66 -17.00
CA ASP A 197 -11.49 -21.24 -18.26
C ASP A 197 -11.67 -19.72 -18.33
N GLU A 198 -12.11 -19.11 -17.21
CA GLU A 198 -12.22 -17.65 -17.13
C GLU A 198 -10.85 -16.96 -17.18
N ILE A 199 -9.82 -17.48 -16.50
CA ILE A 199 -8.46 -16.94 -16.56
C ILE A 199 -7.95 -16.94 -18.01
N VAL A 200 -8.12 -18.05 -18.71
CA VAL A 200 -7.69 -18.20 -20.12
C VAL A 200 -8.45 -17.24 -21.03
N ALA A 201 -9.76 -17.18 -20.90
CA ALA A 201 -10.61 -16.33 -21.74
C ALA A 201 -10.35 -14.82 -21.51
N LYS A 202 -10.32 -14.41 -20.25
CA LYS A 202 -10.15 -12.98 -19.87
C LYS A 202 -8.71 -12.51 -19.94
N GLY A 203 -7.74 -13.42 -19.79
CA GLY A 203 -6.30 -13.16 -19.83
C GLY A 203 -5.62 -13.43 -21.18
N ALA A 204 -6.38 -13.63 -22.27
CA ALA A 204 -5.84 -14.00 -23.57
C ALA A 204 -4.76 -13.02 -24.10
N ASP A 205 -4.93 -11.73 -23.83
CA ASP A 205 -4.02 -10.64 -24.19
C ASP A 205 -2.85 -10.43 -23.20
N ARG A 206 -2.82 -11.16 -22.06
CA ARG A 206 -1.81 -11.03 -21.01
C ARG A 206 -0.68 -12.03 -21.17
N LYS A 207 0.55 -11.63 -20.84
CA LYS A 207 1.78 -12.40 -21.11
C LYS A 207 2.39 -13.08 -19.88
N SER A 208 2.10 -12.60 -18.69
CA SER A 208 2.74 -13.07 -17.45
C SER A 208 1.72 -13.14 -16.32
N TRP A 209 1.24 -14.35 -16.06
CA TRP A 209 0.15 -14.60 -15.12
C TRP A 209 0.68 -15.11 -13.79
N LEU A 210 0.23 -14.52 -12.69
CA LEU A 210 0.55 -14.95 -11.34
C LEU A 210 -0.73 -15.41 -10.63
N CYS A 211 -0.82 -16.72 -10.33
CA CYS A 211 -1.97 -17.33 -9.70
C CYS A 211 -1.65 -17.63 -8.22
N PHE A 212 -2.37 -16.99 -7.31
CA PHE A 212 -2.26 -17.23 -5.86
C PHE A 212 -3.27 -18.30 -5.43
N CYS A 213 -2.78 -19.47 -5.03
CA CYS A 213 -3.60 -20.62 -4.71
C CYS A 213 -3.70 -20.85 -3.19
N SER A 214 -4.75 -21.57 -2.76
CA SER A 214 -5.08 -21.81 -1.36
C SER A 214 -4.25 -22.92 -0.69
N GLY A 215 -3.60 -23.75 -1.47
CA GLY A 215 -2.79 -24.88 -0.99
C GLY A 215 -1.85 -25.39 -2.07
N VAL A 216 -0.99 -26.34 -1.71
CA VAL A 216 -0.04 -26.94 -2.67
C VAL A 216 -0.79 -27.76 -3.72
N GLU A 217 -1.67 -28.67 -3.31
CA GLU A 217 -2.50 -29.48 -4.22
C GLU A 217 -3.37 -28.59 -5.13
N HIS A 218 -4.01 -27.55 -4.56
CA HIS A 218 -4.77 -26.60 -5.37
C HIS A 218 -3.88 -25.90 -6.42
N ALA A 219 -2.65 -25.52 -6.07
CA ALA A 219 -1.72 -24.91 -7.03
C ALA A 219 -1.29 -25.90 -8.13
N GLU A 220 -1.15 -27.20 -7.82
CA GLU A 220 -0.91 -28.26 -8.78
C GLU A 220 -2.08 -28.45 -9.74
N HIS A 221 -3.31 -28.53 -9.22
CA HIS A 221 -4.51 -28.68 -10.03
C HIS A 221 -4.70 -27.47 -10.97
N VAL A 222 -4.52 -26.25 -10.47
CA VAL A 222 -4.58 -25.04 -11.30
C VAL A 222 -3.50 -25.04 -12.38
N ARG A 223 -2.25 -25.44 -12.06
CA ARG A 223 -1.16 -25.59 -13.04
C ARG A 223 -1.54 -26.57 -14.14
N ASP A 224 -2.02 -27.75 -13.76
CA ASP A 224 -2.31 -28.83 -14.71
C ASP A 224 -3.51 -28.48 -15.59
N GLU A 225 -4.52 -27.83 -15.04
CA GLU A 225 -5.64 -27.31 -15.80
C GLU A 225 -5.22 -26.18 -16.78
N ILE A 226 -4.31 -25.28 -16.39
CA ILE A 226 -3.74 -24.28 -17.33
C ILE A 226 -2.95 -24.96 -18.44
N ARG A 227 -2.12 -25.95 -18.11
CA ARG A 227 -1.35 -26.74 -19.09
C ARG A 227 -2.25 -27.50 -20.06
N SER A 228 -3.36 -28.05 -19.60
CA SER A 228 -4.33 -28.76 -20.44
C SER A 228 -4.94 -27.89 -21.54
N ARG A 229 -4.90 -26.56 -21.37
CA ARG A 229 -5.33 -25.55 -22.37
C ARG A 229 -4.17 -25.06 -23.24
N GLY A 230 -3.01 -25.77 -23.22
CA GLY A 230 -1.85 -25.46 -24.07
C GLY A 230 -1.03 -24.24 -23.61
N ILE A 231 -1.20 -23.78 -22.37
CA ILE A 231 -0.48 -22.64 -21.83
C ILE A 231 0.67 -23.11 -20.93
N SER A 232 1.88 -22.59 -21.15
CA SER A 232 3.05 -22.91 -20.33
C SER A 232 2.83 -22.42 -18.89
N CYS A 233 2.87 -23.34 -17.94
CA CYS A 233 2.63 -23.06 -16.54
C CYS A 233 3.56 -23.89 -15.66
N GLU A 234 4.15 -23.28 -14.64
CA GLU A 234 4.91 -23.94 -13.59
C GLU A 234 4.34 -23.59 -12.21
N MET A 235 4.78 -24.34 -11.20
CA MET A 235 4.37 -24.12 -9.82
C MET A 235 5.58 -23.88 -8.92
N ILE A 236 5.41 -22.99 -7.94
CA ILE A 236 6.37 -22.80 -6.85
C ILE A 236 5.66 -22.96 -5.50
N SER A 237 6.21 -23.82 -4.64
CA SER A 237 5.79 -23.98 -3.25
C SER A 237 6.96 -23.81 -2.29
N GLY A 238 6.69 -23.92 -0.97
CA GLY A 238 7.72 -23.95 0.05
C GLY A 238 8.70 -25.12 -0.11
N GLU A 239 8.25 -26.20 -0.70
CA GLU A 239 9.01 -27.44 -0.91
C GLU A 239 9.85 -27.45 -2.18
N THR A 240 9.62 -26.51 -3.11
CA THR A 240 10.39 -26.42 -4.37
C THR A 240 11.87 -26.16 -4.06
N PRO A 241 12.81 -27.05 -4.53
CA PRO A 241 14.24 -26.88 -4.33
C PRO A 241 14.76 -25.52 -4.83
N LYS A 242 15.76 -24.96 -4.15
CA LYS A 242 16.23 -23.59 -4.43
C LYS A 242 16.69 -23.38 -5.88
N ASP A 243 17.41 -24.34 -6.45
CA ASP A 243 17.92 -24.23 -7.82
C ASP A 243 16.80 -24.34 -8.85
N GLU A 244 15.85 -25.25 -8.62
CA GLU A 244 14.66 -25.38 -9.45
C GLU A 244 13.79 -24.12 -9.35
N ARG A 245 13.56 -23.59 -8.15
CA ARG A 245 12.84 -22.32 -7.94
C ARG A 245 13.50 -21.19 -8.71
N ARG A 246 14.83 -21.09 -8.67
CA ARG A 246 15.59 -20.06 -9.41
C ARG A 246 15.34 -20.21 -10.91
N ARG A 247 15.47 -21.40 -11.47
CA ARG A 247 15.22 -21.71 -12.88
C ARG A 247 13.80 -21.32 -13.29
N ILE A 248 12.79 -21.74 -12.54
CA ILE A 248 11.39 -21.42 -12.82
C ILE A 248 11.16 -19.89 -12.83
N ILE A 249 11.73 -19.19 -11.84
CA ILE A 249 11.63 -17.72 -11.76
C ILE A 249 12.31 -17.04 -12.94
N GLU A 250 13.47 -17.51 -13.38
CA GLU A 250 14.18 -16.98 -14.56
C GLU A 250 13.41 -17.22 -15.85
N ASP A 251 12.87 -18.42 -16.04
CA ASP A 251 12.04 -18.80 -17.19
C ASP A 251 10.72 -17.98 -17.22
N PHE A 252 10.12 -17.72 -16.06
CA PHE A 252 8.95 -16.84 -15.95
C PHE A 252 9.29 -15.37 -16.25
N LYS A 253 10.40 -14.86 -15.72
CA LYS A 253 10.88 -13.49 -16.00
C LYS A 253 11.24 -13.26 -17.46
N SER A 254 11.71 -14.30 -18.15
CA SER A 254 12.05 -14.27 -19.58
C SER A 254 10.86 -14.61 -20.50
N TYR A 255 9.65 -14.75 -19.92
CA TYR A 255 8.40 -15.08 -20.64
C TYR A 255 8.42 -16.45 -21.37
N LYS A 256 9.34 -17.37 -21.04
CA LYS A 256 9.29 -18.76 -21.49
C LYS A 256 8.13 -19.52 -20.83
N ILE A 257 7.79 -19.15 -19.61
CA ILE A 257 6.64 -19.62 -18.87
C ILE A 257 5.65 -18.46 -18.79
N ARG A 258 4.40 -18.68 -19.23
CA ARG A 258 3.35 -17.64 -19.22
C ARG A 258 2.64 -17.54 -17.88
N ALA A 259 2.41 -18.66 -17.21
CA ALA A 259 1.69 -18.71 -15.96
C ALA A 259 2.53 -19.34 -14.85
N LEU A 260 2.41 -18.80 -13.64
CA LEU A 260 3.05 -19.30 -12.43
C LEU A 260 2.02 -19.44 -11.32
N THR A 261 1.79 -20.66 -10.86
CA THR A 261 0.97 -20.93 -9.68
C THR A 261 1.83 -20.98 -8.43
N ASN A 262 1.30 -20.48 -7.32
CA ASN A 262 2.04 -20.53 -6.07
C ASN A 262 1.12 -20.63 -4.85
N ASN A 263 1.69 -21.18 -3.76
CA ASN A 263 1.09 -21.16 -2.44
C ASN A 263 2.02 -20.43 -1.47
N SER A 264 1.66 -19.20 -1.08
CA SER A 264 2.31 -18.37 -0.04
C SER A 264 3.80 -18.05 -0.22
N VAL A 265 4.43 -18.36 -1.36
CA VAL A 265 5.88 -18.21 -1.56
C VAL A 265 6.25 -16.91 -2.27
N LEU A 266 5.41 -16.46 -3.21
CA LEU A 266 5.70 -15.30 -4.05
C LEU A 266 5.04 -14.00 -3.54
N THR A 267 4.49 -14.02 -2.34
CA THR A 267 3.90 -12.85 -1.69
C THR A 267 4.97 -11.90 -1.15
N THR A 268 6.16 -12.42 -0.79
CA THR A 268 7.31 -11.63 -0.33
C THR A 268 8.55 -11.97 -1.17
N GLY A 269 9.46 -11.02 -1.36
CA GLY A 269 10.76 -11.24 -2.02
C GLY A 269 10.73 -11.44 -3.55
N PHE A 270 9.58 -11.74 -4.16
CA PHE A 270 9.48 -11.95 -5.60
C PHE A 270 9.40 -10.62 -6.36
N ASN A 271 10.37 -10.36 -7.23
CA ASN A 271 10.45 -9.14 -8.02
C ASN A 271 10.44 -9.44 -9.53
N HIS A 272 9.26 -9.36 -10.15
CA HIS A 272 9.09 -9.38 -11.60
C HIS A 272 8.16 -8.25 -12.03
N LYS A 273 8.68 -7.31 -12.82
CA LYS A 273 7.92 -6.14 -13.29
C LYS A 273 6.87 -6.51 -14.35
N GLY A 274 7.04 -7.64 -15.01
CA GLY A 274 6.22 -8.08 -16.14
C GLY A 274 4.87 -8.70 -15.78
N VAL A 275 4.57 -8.96 -14.49
CA VAL A 275 3.26 -9.54 -14.11
C VAL A 275 2.13 -8.63 -14.55
N ASP A 276 1.33 -9.06 -15.52
CA ASP A 276 0.24 -8.31 -16.12
C ASP A 276 -1.15 -8.95 -15.93
N LEU A 277 -1.19 -10.14 -15.27
CA LEU A 277 -2.41 -10.74 -14.75
C LEU A 277 -2.17 -11.35 -13.37
N ILE A 278 -3.07 -11.08 -12.43
CA ILE A 278 -3.17 -11.74 -11.13
C ILE A 278 -4.49 -12.51 -11.07
N ALA A 279 -4.43 -13.82 -10.83
CA ALA A 279 -5.58 -14.63 -10.47
C ALA A 279 -5.58 -14.88 -8.97
N ALA A 280 -6.51 -14.26 -8.26
CA ALA A 280 -6.68 -14.42 -6.82
C ALA A 280 -7.59 -15.63 -6.54
N LEU A 281 -6.98 -16.81 -6.39
CA LEU A 281 -7.64 -18.09 -6.09
C LEU A 281 -7.50 -18.46 -4.61
N ARG A 282 -7.08 -17.51 -3.77
CA ARG A 282 -6.87 -17.70 -2.34
C ARG A 282 -7.69 -16.69 -1.53
N PRO A 283 -8.82 -17.09 -0.97
CA PRO A 283 -9.49 -16.32 0.06
C PRO A 283 -8.58 -16.06 1.26
N THR A 284 -8.60 -14.85 1.81
CA THR A 284 -7.86 -14.49 3.01
C THR A 284 -8.62 -13.44 3.84
N LEU A 285 -8.42 -13.47 5.15
CA LEU A 285 -8.85 -12.43 6.09
C LEU A 285 -7.75 -11.39 6.30
N SER A 286 -6.52 -11.69 5.84
CA SER A 286 -5.35 -10.83 5.98
C SER A 286 -5.35 -9.74 4.92
N VAL A 287 -5.61 -8.51 5.37
CA VAL A 287 -5.46 -7.31 4.54
C VAL A 287 -4.02 -7.18 4.02
N SER A 288 -3.03 -7.47 4.86
CA SER A 288 -1.61 -7.42 4.47
C SER A 288 -1.31 -8.37 3.31
N LEU A 289 -1.80 -9.63 3.39
CA LEU A 289 -1.63 -10.59 2.32
C LEU A 289 -2.32 -10.14 1.02
N TYR A 290 -3.54 -9.59 1.13
CA TYR A 290 -4.25 -9.03 -0.01
C TYR A 290 -3.46 -7.92 -0.71
N VAL A 291 -2.99 -6.92 0.06
CA VAL A 291 -2.18 -5.80 -0.48
C VAL A 291 -0.88 -6.31 -1.11
N GLN A 292 -0.20 -7.28 -0.49
CA GLN A 292 1.02 -7.88 -1.03
C GLN A 292 0.77 -8.64 -2.34
N MET A 293 -0.32 -9.41 -2.45
CA MET A 293 -0.69 -10.10 -3.70
C MET A 293 -0.93 -9.08 -4.83
N MET A 294 -1.75 -8.06 -4.58
CA MET A 294 -2.07 -7.04 -5.57
C MET A 294 -0.84 -6.18 -5.93
N GLY A 295 0.02 -5.90 -4.98
CA GLY A 295 1.28 -5.17 -5.17
C GLY A 295 2.26 -5.86 -6.15
N ARG A 296 2.11 -7.16 -6.42
CA ARG A 296 2.90 -7.82 -7.48
C ARG A 296 2.52 -7.34 -8.87
N GLY A 297 1.28 -6.91 -9.07
CA GLY A 297 0.78 -6.37 -10.34
C GLY A 297 1.06 -4.89 -10.55
N THR A 298 1.34 -4.12 -9.51
CA THR A 298 1.50 -2.65 -9.64
C THR A 298 2.88 -2.21 -10.16
N ARG A 299 3.85 -3.10 -10.31
CA ARG A 299 5.18 -2.72 -10.80
C ARG A 299 5.16 -2.25 -12.24
N VAL A 300 5.93 -1.20 -12.54
CA VAL A 300 5.93 -0.55 -13.85
C VAL A 300 7.00 -1.09 -14.79
N ILE A 301 6.68 -1.07 -16.09
CA ILE A 301 7.64 -1.16 -17.19
C ILE A 301 7.37 0.04 -18.11
N TYR A 302 8.26 1.00 -18.10
CA TYR A 302 8.15 2.18 -18.97
C TYR A 302 8.56 1.82 -20.40
N ALA A 303 7.94 2.48 -21.38
CA ALA A 303 8.38 2.41 -22.77
C ALA A 303 9.80 2.97 -22.88
N PRO A 304 10.72 2.26 -23.59
CA PRO A 304 12.10 2.72 -23.74
C PRO A 304 12.19 4.09 -24.44
N GLY A 305 13.11 4.95 -23.97
CA GLY A 305 13.41 6.24 -24.60
C GLY A 305 12.40 7.35 -24.34
N MET A 306 11.38 7.12 -23.52
CA MET A 306 10.45 8.18 -23.10
C MET A 306 10.99 8.92 -21.87
N PRO A 307 10.74 10.24 -21.75
CA PRO A 307 11.09 11.01 -20.55
C PRO A 307 10.27 10.51 -19.34
N LEU A 308 10.83 10.66 -18.14
CA LEU A 308 10.24 10.17 -16.87
C LEU A 308 10.29 11.21 -15.75
N ASP A 309 10.55 12.48 -16.08
CA ASP A 309 10.80 13.52 -15.09
C ASP A 309 9.49 13.95 -14.39
N THR A 310 8.39 14.01 -15.14
CA THR A 310 7.08 14.41 -14.62
C THR A 310 6.12 13.21 -14.46
N PRO A 311 5.09 13.30 -13.59
CA PRO A 311 4.05 12.30 -13.50
C PRO A 311 3.38 11.98 -14.84
N GLN A 312 3.08 13.00 -15.65
CA GLN A 312 2.44 12.88 -16.96
C GLN A 312 3.29 12.07 -17.94
N GLU A 313 4.60 12.32 -17.97
CA GLU A 313 5.55 11.59 -18.79
C GLU A 313 5.65 10.12 -18.35
N ARG A 314 5.74 9.86 -17.05
CA ARG A 314 5.76 8.49 -16.52
C ARG A 314 4.47 7.73 -16.86
N ILE A 315 3.30 8.36 -16.69
CA ILE A 315 2.01 7.76 -17.07
C ILE A 315 1.95 7.50 -18.57
N ALA A 316 2.40 8.43 -19.41
CA ALA A 316 2.50 8.24 -20.85
C ALA A 316 3.43 7.08 -21.20
N ALA A 317 4.59 6.97 -20.54
CA ALA A 317 5.54 5.89 -20.73
C ALA A 317 5.00 4.52 -20.27
N ILE A 318 4.16 4.47 -19.22
CA ILE A 318 3.45 3.25 -18.81
C ILE A 318 2.43 2.85 -19.89
N LYS A 319 1.60 3.78 -20.36
CA LYS A 319 0.57 3.54 -21.37
C LYS A 319 1.16 3.04 -22.69
N ALA A 320 2.29 3.59 -23.10
CA ALA A 320 3.02 3.19 -24.31
C ALA A 320 3.90 1.94 -24.11
N GLY A 321 4.10 1.50 -22.87
CA GLY A 321 4.95 0.38 -22.50
C GLY A 321 4.29 -0.98 -22.72
N PRO A 322 5.06 -2.07 -22.53
CA PRO A 322 4.58 -3.43 -22.74
C PRO A 322 3.56 -3.89 -21.67
N LYS A 323 3.39 -3.13 -20.59
CA LYS A 323 2.47 -3.42 -19.50
C LYS A 323 1.74 -2.15 -19.07
N PRO A 324 0.70 -1.72 -19.78
CA PRO A 324 -0.07 -0.52 -19.45
C PRO A 324 -0.93 -0.68 -18.20
N SER A 325 -1.29 -1.91 -17.82
CA SER A 325 -2.04 -2.24 -16.61
C SER A 325 -1.80 -3.69 -16.21
N CYS A 326 -2.23 -4.07 -15.00
CA CYS A 326 -2.34 -5.46 -14.59
C CYS A 326 -3.81 -5.84 -14.38
N LEU A 327 -4.27 -6.89 -15.05
CA LEU A 327 -5.60 -7.44 -14.87
C LEU A 327 -5.66 -8.28 -13.59
N VAL A 328 -6.64 -8.04 -12.75
CA VAL A 328 -6.92 -8.84 -11.56
C VAL A 328 -8.23 -9.58 -11.76
N LEU A 329 -8.20 -10.91 -11.58
CA LEU A 329 -9.37 -11.76 -11.56
C LEU A 329 -9.55 -12.28 -10.13
N ASP A 330 -10.56 -11.75 -9.45
CA ASP A 330 -10.81 -12.03 -8.03
C ASP A 330 -11.88 -13.12 -7.87
N PHE A 331 -11.44 -14.37 -7.84
CA PHE A 331 -12.30 -15.52 -7.54
C PHE A 331 -12.54 -15.71 -6.04
N ALA A 332 -11.74 -15.04 -5.23
CA ALA A 332 -11.70 -15.19 -3.79
C ALA A 332 -12.59 -14.18 -3.04
N GLY A 333 -13.20 -13.22 -3.77
CA GLY A 333 -14.01 -12.16 -3.18
C GLY A 333 -13.23 -11.21 -2.26
N LEU A 334 -11.93 -11.00 -2.56
CA LEU A 334 -11.05 -10.19 -1.72
C LEU A 334 -11.44 -8.72 -1.74
N VAL A 335 -11.85 -8.23 -2.91
CA VAL A 335 -12.24 -6.84 -3.07
C VAL A 335 -13.54 -6.54 -2.36
N ASP A 336 -14.51 -7.45 -2.40
CA ASP A 336 -15.76 -7.31 -1.64
C ASP A 336 -15.51 -7.34 -0.13
N LYS A 337 -14.55 -8.14 0.29
CA LYS A 337 -14.22 -8.32 1.70
C LYS A 337 -13.39 -7.17 2.28
N HIS A 338 -12.38 -6.71 1.54
CA HIS A 338 -11.38 -5.76 2.01
C HIS A 338 -11.55 -4.36 1.43
N GLY A 339 -12.36 -4.21 0.39
CA GLY A 339 -12.48 -3.00 -0.41
C GLY A 339 -11.41 -2.88 -1.49
N PRO A 340 -11.44 -1.81 -2.29
CA PRO A 340 -10.41 -1.50 -3.27
C PRO A 340 -9.03 -1.41 -2.61
N VAL A 341 -8.00 -1.94 -3.27
CA VAL A 341 -6.65 -2.10 -2.68
C VAL A 341 -5.97 -0.78 -2.29
N ASP A 342 -6.31 0.30 -2.95
CA ASP A 342 -5.82 1.66 -2.69
C ASP A 342 -6.61 2.39 -1.57
N MET A 343 -7.72 1.79 -1.09
CA MET A 343 -8.55 2.32 -0.01
C MET A 343 -8.61 1.42 1.22
N VAL A 344 -7.81 0.37 1.24
CA VAL A 344 -7.81 -0.61 2.33
C VAL A 344 -7.41 0.04 3.65
N GLN A 345 -8.24 -0.15 4.67
CA GLN A 345 -7.95 0.26 6.04
C GLN A 345 -8.02 -0.95 6.97
N PRO A 346 -7.17 -0.99 8.02
CA PRO A 346 -7.27 -2.04 9.02
C PRO A 346 -8.65 -1.99 9.69
N LYS A 347 -9.32 -3.14 9.77
CA LYS A 347 -10.55 -3.26 10.56
C LYS A 347 -10.17 -3.14 12.04
N VAL A 348 -10.81 -2.21 12.73
CA VAL A 348 -10.71 -2.14 14.20
C VAL A 348 -11.43 -3.38 14.76
N PRO A 349 -10.79 -4.16 15.65
CA PRO A 349 -11.43 -5.31 16.28
C PRO A 349 -12.76 -4.90 16.93
N GLY A 350 -13.87 -5.60 16.58
CA GLY A 350 -15.18 -5.38 17.18
C GLY A 350 -16.23 -4.61 16.35
N LYS A 351 -15.91 -4.12 15.15
CA LYS A 351 -16.92 -3.58 14.21
C LYS A 351 -17.22 -4.55 13.07
N GLY A 352 -18.51 -4.87 12.94
CA GLY A 352 -19.09 -5.95 12.12
C GLY A 352 -18.66 -6.03 10.65
N ASP A 353 -18.94 -7.18 10.05
CA ASP A 353 -18.63 -7.58 8.66
C ASP A 353 -19.49 -6.84 7.60
N GLY A 354 -19.33 -5.53 7.45
CA GLY A 354 -19.96 -4.77 6.36
C GLY A 354 -19.21 -4.97 5.04
N GLU A 355 -19.91 -5.35 3.97
CA GLU A 355 -19.39 -5.41 2.61
C GLU A 355 -19.12 -4.00 2.06
N ALA A 356 -18.13 -3.86 1.19
CA ALA A 356 -17.83 -2.59 0.52
C ALA A 356 -18.90 -2.29 -0.56
N PRO A 357 -19.44 -1.06 -0.68
CA PRO A 357 -20.47 -0.75 -1.67
C PRO A 357 -19.88 -0.65 -3.09
N VAL A 358 -20.43 -1.44 -4.04
CA VAL A 358 -19.97 -1.48 -5.44
C VAL A 358 -21.10 -1.47 -6.43
N LYS A 359 -20.79 -1.04 -7.68
CA LYS A 359 -21.66 -1.17 -8.86
C LYS A 359 -20.87 -1.69 -10.06
N VAL A 360 -21.56 -2.35 -10.97
CA VAL A 360 -21.00 -2.89 -12.21
C VAL A 360 -21.25 -1.91 -13.35
N CYS A 361 -20.25 -1.68 -14.19
CA CYS A 361 -20.40 -0.92 -15.42
C CYS A 361 -21.27 -1.73 -16.42
N PRO A 362 -22.46 -1.26 -16.81
CA PRO A 362 -23.42 -2.07 -17.57
C PRO A 362 -22.93 -2.31 -19.01
N PHE A 363 -23.09 -3.55 -19.51
CA PHE A 363 -22.70 -3.90 -20.87
C PHE A 363 -23.71 -3.47 -21.94
N ASP A 364 -24.98 -3.36 -21.55
CA ASP A 364 -26.15 -3.28 -22.41
C ASP A 364 -26.87 -1.94 -22.34
N VAL A 365 -26.31 -0.98 -21.62
CA VAL A 365 -26.89 0.36 -21.47
C VAL A 365 -25.87 1.39 -21.96
N GLU A 366 -26.31 2.31 -22.81
CA GLU A 366 -25.52 3.46 -23.22
C GLU A 366 -25.58 4.57 -22.16
N ASP A 367 -24.46 5.23 -21.92
CA ASP A 367 -24.41 6.46 -21.14
C ASP A 367 -24.92 7.65 -21.96
N LYS A 368 -25.02 8.83 -21.34
CA LYS A 368 -25.44 10.08 -22.00
C LYS A 368 -24.54 10.50 -23.19
N ASN A 369 -23.38 9.87 -23.35
CA ASN A 369 -22.42 10.11 -24.45
C ASN A 369 -22.47 8.99 -25.49
N GLY A 370 -23.42 8.05 -25.41
CA GLY A 370 -23.56 6.92 -26.33
C GLY A 370 -22.49 5.83 -26.16
N ARG A 371 -21.92 5.68 -24.95
CA ARG A 371 -20.91 4.65 -24.66
C ARG A 371 -21.53 3.49 -23.92
N PHE A 372 -21.24 2.28 -24.36
CA PHE A 372 -21.55 1.07 -23.61
C PHE A 372 -20.52 0.81 -22.52
N GLY A 373 -20.96 0.30 -21.39
CA GLY A 373 -20.07 -0.12 -20.33
C GLY A 373 -19.31 -1.40 -20.64
N CYS A 374 -18.33 -1.73 -19.80
CA CYS A 374 -17.38 -2.83 -20.02
C CYS A 374 -17.47 -3.96 -18.98
N GLY A 375 -18.44 -3.93 -18.06
CA GLY A 375 -18.54 -4.90 -16.97
C GLY A 375 -17.51 -4.72 -15.87
N GLU A 376 -16.74 -3.62 -15.88
CA GLU A 376 -15.83 -3.28 -14.80
C GLU A 376 -16.58 -3.00 -13.52
N LYS A 377 -16.03 -3.43 -12.40
CA LYS A 377 -16.54 -3.17 -11.08
C LYS A 377 -15.97 -1.89 -10.53
N VAL A 378 -16.83 -0.95 -10.23
CA VAL A 378 -16.46 0.36 -9.76
C VAL A 378 -17.08 0.62 -8.39
N HIS A 379 -16.43 1.43 -7.57
CA HIS A 379 -17.03 1.84 -6.30
C HIS A 379 -18.44 2.44 -6.53
N ALA A 380 -19.38 2.19 -5.63
CA ALA A 380 -20.77 2.65 -5.81
C ALA A 380 -20.90 4.16 -6.04
N SER A 381 -19.94 4.95 -5.54
CA SER A 381 -19.88 6.41 -5.74
C SER A 381 -19.16 6.86 -7.02
N ALA A 382 -18.58 5.95 -7.81
CA ALA A 382 -17.90 6.33 -9.04
C ALA A 382 -18.88 6.96 -10.04
N ARG A 383 -18.54 8.10 -10.61
CA ARG A 383 -19.35 8.80 -11.62
C ARG A 383 -19.01 8.34 -13.04
N THR A 384 -17.78 7.91 -13.24
CA THR A 384 -17.27 7.37 -14.50
C THR A 384 -16.59 6.05 -14.28
N CYS A 385 -16.67 5.14 -15.24
CA CYS A 385 -15.92 3.91 -15.24
C CYS A 385 -14.46 4.19 -15.60
N SER A 386 -13.53 3.79 -14.74
CA SER A 386 -12.09 3.96 -14.95
C SER A 386 -11.55 3.14 -16.14
N CYS A 387 -12.26 2.08 -16.53
CA CYS A 387 -11.85 1.21 -17.62
C CYS A 387 -12.26 1.75 -19.00
N CYS A 388 -13.55 2.12 -19.18
CA CYS A 388 -14.10 2.50 -20.48
C CYS A 388 -14.60 3.95 -20.56
N GLY A 389 -14.60 4.70 -19.43
CA GLY A 389 -15.09 6.06 -19.36
C GLY A 389 -16.62 6.20 -19.42
N TYR A 390 -17.36 5.10 -19.21
CA TYR A 390 -18.82 5.12 -19.12
C TYR A 390 -19.27 6.03 -17.96
N GLU A 391 -20.18 6.97 -18.22
CA GLU A 391 -20.74 7.86 -17.21
C GLU A 391 -22.01 7.27 -16.61
N PHE A 392 -22.01 7.02 -15.31
CA PHE A 392 -23.17 6.48 -14.59
C PHE A 392 -24.19 7.56 -14.33
N ASP A 393 -25.47 7.26 -14.62
CA ASP A 393 -26.58 8.10 -14.17
C ASP A 393 -26.68 8.06 -12.64
N ILE A 394 -26.81 9.24 -12.03
CA ILE A 394 -26.95 9.37 -10.58
C ILE A 394 -28.42 9.19 -10.23
N ASP A 395 -28.79 7.98 -9.85
CA ASP A 395 -30.07 7.75 -9.16
C ASP A 395 -29.76 7.66 -7.65
N ASP A 396 -30.29 8.62 -6.89
CA ASP A 396 -30.02 8.80 -5.45
C ASP A 396 -30.67 7.76 -4.54
N SER A 397 -31.16 6.64 -5.07
CA SER A 397 -31.80 5.60 -4.26
C SER A 397 -30.92 4.37 -4.03
N PRO A 398 -30.64 3.98 -2.76
CA PRO A 398 -29.83 2.81 -2.46
C PRO A 398 -30.65 1.52 -2.67
N LYS A 399 -30.33 0.77 -3.72
CA LYS A 399 -30.81 -0.63 -3.85
C LYS A 399 -29.66 -1.58 -3.57
N ILE A 400 -29.69 -2.22 -2.41
CA ILE A 400 -28.78 -3.31 -2.03
C ILE A 400 -29.38 -4.62 -2.56
N THR A 401 -28.69 -5.25 -3.50
CA THR A 401 -28.93 -6.66 -3.84
C THR A 401 -27.60 -7.40 -3.75
N ALA A 402 -27.56 -8.36 -2.84
CA ALA A 402 -26.39 -9.22 -2.61
C ALA A 402 -26.29 -10.27 -3.72
N THR A 403 -25.30 -10.11 -4.60
CA THR A 403 -24.80 -11.19 -5.47
C THR A 403 -23.31 -11.01 -5.71
N ALA A 404 -22.60 -12.16 -5.83
CA ALA A 404 -21.17 -12.34 -5.76
C ALA A 404 -20.29 -11.28 -6.45
N ALA A 405 -19.28 -10.92 -5.70
CA ALA A 405 -17.95 -10.39 -6.05
C ALA A 405 -17.83 -9.48 -7.27
N ASP A 406 -18.31 -8.26 -7.19
CA ASP A 406 -18.24 -7.26 -8.25
C ASP A 406 -17.56 -5.93 -7.85
N THR A 407 -16.55 -5.95 -6.93
CA THR A 407 -15.89 -4.73 -6.42
C THR A 407 -14.58 -4.40 -7.19
N PRO A 408 -14.32 -3.14 -7.58
CA PRO A 408 -13.11 -2.76 -8.30
C PRO A 408 -11.86 -2.93 -7.42
N ILE A 409 -10.78 -3.36 -8.05
CA ILE A 409 -9.48 -3.55 -7.37
C ILE A 409 -8.82 -2.21 -7.00
N MET A 410 -9.16 -1.13 -7.70
CA MET A 410 -8.69 0.24 -7.46
C MET A 410 -9.85 1.18 -7.20
N SER A 411 -9.68 2.15 -6.29
CA SER A 411 -10.67 3.22 -6.12
C SER A 411 -10.67 4.12 -7.36
N THR A 412 -11.84 4.29 -7.96
CA THR A 412 -12.02 5.10 -9.18
C THR A 412 -12.33 6.56 -8.91
N ALA A 413 -12.39 6.95 -7.63
CA ALA A 413 -12.66 8.33 -7.24
C ALA A 413 -11.40 9.18 -7.42
N GLU A 414 -11.32 9.93 -8.51
CA GLU A 414 -10.32 10.98 -8.65
C GLU A 414 -10.60 12.11 -7.65
N PRO A 415 -9.56 12.73 -7.07
CA PRO A 415 -9.72 13.92 -6.26
C PRO A 415 -10.32 15.05 -7.12
N GLU A 416 -11.37 15.69 -6.62
CA GLU A 416 -12.05 16.78 -7.33
C GLU A 416 -11.77 18.12 -6.64
N PRO A 417 -11.37 19.17 -7.37
CA PRO A 417 -11.28 20.52 -6.83
C PRO A 417 -12.68 21.11 -6.58
N ARG A 418 -12.85 21.79 -5.46
CA ARG A 418 -14.10 22.44 -5.06
C ARG A 418 -13.82 23.85 -4.54
N THR A 419 -14.40 24.86 -5.19
CA THR A 419 -14.27 26.26 -4.76
C THR A 419 -14.97 26.47 -3.42
N VAL A 420 -14.25 27.07 -2.48
CA VAL A 420 -14.74 27.37 -1.13
C VAL A 420 -15.27 28.81 -1.09
N THR A 421 -16.50 28.98 -0.64
CA THR A 421 -17.11 30.31 -0.45
C THR A 421 -16.89 30.88 0.94
N SER A 422 -16.77 30.02 1.96
CA SER A 422 -16.40 30.42 3.32
C SER A 422 -15.83 29.23 4.11
N ARG A 423 -15.02 29.52 5.11
CA ARG A 423 -14.43 28.55 6.03
C ARG A 423 -14.71 28.97 7.46
N SER A 424 -15.11 28.03 8.31
CA SER A 424 -15.41 28.24 9.72
C SER A 424 -14.77 27.16 10.59
N PHE A 425 -14.36 27.54 11.81
CA PHE A 425 -13.73 26.63 12.77
C PHE A 425 -14.62 26.47 14.00
N TYR A 426 -14.83 25.22 14.42
CA TYR A 426 -15.66 24.88 15.56
C TYR A 426 -14.91 23.94 16.51
N TYR A 427 -15.13 24.13 17.80
CA TYR A 427 -14.72 23.17 18.80
C TYR A 427 -15.52 21.89 18.64
N HIS A 428 -14.83 20.76 18.58
CA HIS A 428 -15.46 19.43 18.50
C HIS A 428 -14.92 18.58 19.65
N GLU A 429 -15.82 18.16 20.54
CA GLU A 429 -15.47 17.32 21.68
C GLU A 429 -15.11 15.90 21.25
N GLY A 430 -14.08 15.34 21.83
CA GLY A 430 -13.65 13.97 21.55
C GLY A 430 -14.65 12.96 22.09
N LYS A 431 -14.83 11.84 21.41
CA LYS A 431 -15.68 10.73 21.89
C LYS A 431 -14.86 9.81 22.80
N GLY A 432 -15.35 9.55 24.03
CA GLY A 432 -14.65 8.76 25.04
C GLY A 432 -13.38 9.49 25.51
N ASP A 433 -12.27 8.78 25.64
CA ASP A 433 -10.99 9.33 26.12
C ASP A 433 -10.17 10.08 25.04
N LYS A 434 -10.75 10.33 23.86
CA LYS A 434 -10.03 11.05 22.79
C LYS A 434 -10.01 12.55 23.05
N PRO A 435 -8.84 13.20 22.85
CA PRO A 435 -8.74 14.66 22.96
C PRO A 435 -9.68 15.37 21.97
N PRO A 436 -10.09 16.62 22.27
CA PRO A 436 -10.91 17.41 21.37
C PRO A 436 -10.16 17.75 20.07
N SER A 437 -10.91 18.11 19.04
CA SER A 437 -10.42 18.49 17.72
C SER A 437 -11.08 19.75 17.21
N VAL A 438 -10.47 20.40 16.23
CA VAL A 438 -11.07 21.52 15.48
C VAL A 438 -11.84 20.93 14.31
N LYS A 439 -13.14 21.17 14.24
CA LYS A 439 -13.93 20.89 13.05
C LYS A 439 -13.82 22.11 12.13
N VAL A 440 -13.17 21.91 10.98
CA VAL A 440 -13.12 22.90 9.92
C VAL A 440 -14.28 22.64 8.95
N SER A 441 -15.12 23.62 8.72
CA SER A 441 -16.27 23.52 7.82
C SER A 441 -16.05 24.44 6.62
N TYR A 442 -16.00 23.86 5.42
CA TYR A 442 -15.88 24.57 4.15
C TYR A 442 -17.25 24.62 3.47
N MET A 443 -17.71 25.80 3.13
CA MET A 443 -18.91 25.96 2.32
C MET A 443 -18.53 25.88 0.83
N VAL A 444 -19.11 24.91 0.15
CA VAL A 444 -18.96 24.67 -1.29
C VAL A 444 -20.33 24.76 -1.92
N GLY A 445 -20.66 25.92 -2.48
CA GLY A 445 -22.03 26.23 -2.88
C GLY A 445 -22.97 26.19 -1.68
N MET A 446 -23.97 25.32 -1.71
CA MET A 446 -24.93 25.11 -0.60
C MET A 446 -24.58 23.93 0.31
N THR A 447 -23.43 23.27 0.11
CA THR A 447 -23.04 22.07 0.87
C THR A 447 -21.86 22.38 1.77
N ALA A 448 -21.92 21.92 3.03
CA ALA A 448 -20.82 22.00 3.97
C ALA A 448 -19.96 20.72 3.92
N ILE A 449 -18.67 20.86 3.60
CA ILE A 449 -17.67 19.78 3.67
C ILE A 449 -16.85 20.00 4.92
N ASN A 450 -16.68 18.96 5.73
CA ASN A 450 -16.03 19.07 7.02
C ASN A 450 -14.73 18.28 7.06
N GLU A 451 -13.72 18.88 7.69
CA GLU A 451 -12.44 18.26 8.01
C GLU A 451 -12.17 18.38 9.51
N TRP A 452 -11.45 17.41 10.10
CA TRP A 452 -11.05 17.45 11.49
C TRP A 452 -9.54 17.62 11.60
N VAL A 453 -9.14 18.65 12.32
CA VAL A 453 -7.75 19.02 12.61
C VAL A 453 -7.51 18.85 14.11
N CYS A 454 -6.45 18.16 14.48
CA CYS A 454 -6.28 17.59 15.81
C CYS A 454 -5.03 18.12 16.54
N PRO A 455 -4.98 19.39 17.01
CA PRO A 455 -3.79 19.98 17.60
C PRO A 455 -3.40 19.38 18.95
N GLN A 456 -4.35 18.80 19.69
CA GLN A 456 -4.13 18.18 21.03
C GLN A 456 -3.83 16.69 20.96
N HIS A 457 -3.86 16.08 19.78
CA HIS A 457 -3.52 14.68 19.60
C HIS A 457 -1.99 14.50 19.50
N SER A 458 -1.53 13.26 19.47
CA SER A 458 -0.15 12.88 19.20
C SER A 458 -0.02 12.22 17.82
N GLY A 459 1.21 12.06 17.33
CA GLY A 459 1.48 11.37 16.08
C GLY A 459 0.92 12.05 14.82
N PHE A 460 0.46 11.26 13.85
CA PHE A 460 -0.03 11.75 12.55
C PHE A 460 -1.13 12.82 12.63
N PRO A 461 -2.17 12.70 13.51
CA PRO A 461 -3.20 13.75 13.63
C PRO A 461 -2.62 15.11 14.04
N LYS A 462 -1.62 15.11 14.94
CA LYS A 462 -0.92 16.35 15.32
C LYS A 462 -0.08 16.89 14.18
N SER A 463 0.68 16.05 13.50
CA SER A 463 1.49 16.45 12.34
C SER A 463 0.63 17.01 11.21
N LYS A 464 -0.57 16.42 10.97
CA LYS A 464 -1.55 16.96 10.03
C LYS A 464 -2.03 18.35 10.45
N ALA A 465 -2.28 18.56 11.75
CA ALA A 465 -2.68 19.86 12.29
C ALA A 465 -1.58 20.92 12.09
N ASP A 466 -0.34 20.60 12.40
CA ASP A 466 0.79 21.50 12.24
C ASP A 466 1.05 21.85 10.77
N ARG A 467 0.91 20.85 9.87
CA ARG A 467 1.00 21.06 8.42
C ARG A 467 -0.10 21.97 7.90
N TYR A 468 -1.35 21.73 8.34
CA TYR A 468 -2.47 22.61 8.01
C TYR A 468 -2.20 24.06 8.42
N TRP A 469 -1.76 24.28 9.68
CA TRP A 469 -1.44 25.59 10.21
C TRP A 469 -0.38 26.32 9.38
N ARG A 470 0.70 25.63 9.07
CA ARG A 470 1.80 26.14 8.24
C ARG A 470 1.34 26.46 6.82
N ALA A 471 0.63 25.53 6.17
CA ALA A 471 0.14 25.70 4.79
C ALA A 471 -0.77 26.91 4.63
N HIS A 472 -1.50 27.29 5.69
CA HIS A 472 -2.36 28.47 5.70
C HIS A 472 -1.66 29.72 6.27
N GLY A 473 -0.33 29.75 6.39
CA GLY A 473 0.45 30.92 6.78
C GLY A 473 0.41 31.26 8.27
N GLY A 474 -0.08 30.37 9.13
CA GLY A 474 -0.14 30.59 10.57
C GLY A 474 1.25 30.70 11.21
N LYS A 475 1.41 31.59 12.18
CA LYS A 475 2.69 31.89 12.82
C LYS A 475 3.09 30.82 13.85
N MET A 476 4.41 30.64 14.00
CA MET A 476 4.97 29.82 15.08
C MET A 476 4.87 30.51 16.45
N PRO A 477 4.77 29.78 17.58
CA PRO A 477 4.69 28.31 17.67
C PRO A 477 3.31 27.78 17.24
N PHE A 478 3.28 26.51 16.85
CA PHE A 478 2.02 25.84 16.48
C PHE A 478 1.05 25.78 17.66
N PRO A 479 -0.26 25.96 17.45
CA PRO A 479 -1.27 25.81 18.50
C PRO A 479 -1.21 24.41 19.13
N LYS A 480 -1.22 24.36 20.45
CA LYS A 480 -1.18 23.11 21.22
C LYS A 480 -2.57 22.65 21.64
N THR A 481 -3.55 23.56 21.68
CA THR A 481 -4.92 23.27 22.07
C THR A 481 -5.92 23.73 21.02
N VAL A 482 -7.13 23.16 21.05
CA VAL A 482 -8.24 23.54 20.18
C VAL A 482 -8.66 24.99 20.43
N LEU A 483 -8.66 25.44 21.69
CA LEU A 483 -9.01 26.82 22.05
C LEU A 483 -7.97 27.80 21.50
N GLU A 484 -6.69 27.51 21.69
CA GLU A 484 -5.61 28.31 21.11
C GLU A 484 -5.70 28.40 19.59
N TRP A 485 -6.05 27.28 18.92
CA TRP A 485 -6.28 27.26 17.48
C TRP A 485 -7.39 28.23 17.05
N ILE A 486 -8.55 28.18 17.76
CA ILE A 486 -9.71 29.02 17.45
C ILE A 486 -9.41 30.49 17.75
N GLU A 487 -8.72 30.79 18.85
CA GLU A 487 -8.31 32.18 19.17
C GLU A 487 -7.38 32.77 18.10
N ARG A 488 -6.49 31.95 17.56
CA ARG A 488 -5.48 32.36 16.58
C ARG A 488 -5.90 32.14 15.13
N GLN A 489 -7.15 31.75 14.86
CA GLN A 489 -7.65 31.46 13.49
C GLN A 489 -7.49 32.62 12.52
N SER A 490 -7.44 33.88 12.99
CA SER A 490 -7.22 35.07 12.18
C SER A 490 -5.82 35.17 11.58
N GLU A 491 -4.86 34.34 12.05
CA GLU A 491 -3.54 34.23 11.43
C GLU A 491 -3.57 33.43 10.13
N LEU A 492 -4.63 32.64 9.90
CA LEU A 492 -4.73 31.72 8.76
C LEU A 492 -5.32 32.43 7.54
N ALA A 493 -4.61 32.42 6.44
CA ALA A 493 -5.11 32.87 5.15
C ALA A 493 -6.35 32.07 4.70
N ASP A 494 -7.21 32.67 3.90
CA ASP A 494 -8.45 32.04 3.43
C ASP A 494 -8.17 30.86 2.50
N THR A 495 -8.97 29.78 2.65
CA THR A 495 -8.96 28.67 1.71
C THR A 495 -9.90 29.00 0.55
N VAL A 496 -9.38 29.07 -0.66
CA VAL A 496 -10.16 29.42 -1.86
C VAL A 496 -10.69 28.18 -2.58
N GLU A 497 -9.98 27.06 -2.46
CA GLU A 497 -10.37 25.79 -3.04
C GLU A 497 -9.91 24.63 -2.14
N ILE A 498 -10.69 23.59 -2.11
CA ILE A 498 -10.29 22.30 -1.49
C ILE A 498 -10.34 21.21 -2.54
N THR A 499 -9.38 20.31 -2.48
CA THR A 499 -9.44 19.06 -3.24
C THR A 499 -10.08 18.01 -2.37
N VAL A 500 -11.16 17.41 -2.84
CA VAL A 500 -11.94 16.43 -2.07
C VAL A 500 -11.95 15.08 -2.77
N LYS A 501 -11.90 14.01 -1.97
CA LYS A 501 -12.04 12.65 -2.42
C LYS A 501 -13.28 12.03 -1.75
N PRO A 502 -14.22 11.42 -2.49
CA PRO A 502 -15.40 10.80 -1.89
C PRO A 502 -14.99 9.60 -1.04
N ARG A 503 -15.59 9.52 0.17
CA ARG A 503 -15.39 8.43 1.12
C ARG A 503 -16.72 7.98 1.70
N GLN A 504 -17.24 6.87 1.23
CA GLN A 504 -18.55 6.33 1.66
C GLN A 504 -19.65 7.40 1.72
N LYS A 505 -19.99 7.88 2.93
CA LYS A 505 -21.01 8.91 3.17
C LYS A 505 -20.44 10.34 3.28
N TYR A 506 -19.12 10.51 3.23
CA TYR A 506 -18.45 11.77 3.51
C TYR A 506 -17.41 12.09 2.42
N TRP A 507 -16.91 13.31 2.44
CA TRP A 507 -15.80 13.77 1.62
C TRP A 507 -14.55 13.88 2.49
N ASP A 508 -13.46 13.26 2.09
CA ASP A 508 -12.15 13.52 2.68
C ASP A 508 -11.52 14.71 1.95
N VAL A 509 -11.09 15.72 2.71
CA VAL A 509 -10.30 16.84 2.16
C VAL A 509 -8.85 16.37 2.10
N VAL A 510 -8.31 16.33 0.87
CA VAL A 510 -6.96 15.81 0.59
C VAL A 510 -6.00 16.90 0.13
N GLY A 511 -6.49 18.12 -0.16
CA GLY A 511 -5.66 19.27 -0.55
C GLY A 511 -6.38 20.58 -0.29
N HIS A 512 -5.60 21.66 -0.20
CA HIS A 512 -6.09 23.04 0.00
C HIS A 512 -5.36 23.99 -0.95
N VAL A 513 -6.09 24.92 -1.54
CA VAL A 513 -5.53 26.10 -2.22
C VAL A 513 -5.80 27.32 -1.34
N VAL A 514 -4.74 27.98 -0.94
CA VAL A 514 -4.80 29.11 0.00
C VAL A 514 -4.66 30.43 -0.78
N GLY A 515 -5.56 31.37 -0.51
CA GLY A 515 -5.51 32.69 -1.10
C GLY A 515 -4.40 33.55 -0.48
N THR A 516 -3.64 34.29 -1.29
CA THR A 516 -2.72 35.30 -0.79
C THR A 516 -3.46 36.61 -0.60
N ALA A 517 -3.21 37.33 0.50
CA ALA A 517 -3.93 38.51 0.90
C ALA A 517 -3.82 39.70 -0.10
N ASN A 518 -3.06 39.60 -1.21
CA ASN A 518 -2.82 40.67 -2.14
C ASN A 518 -2.56 40.28 -3.61
N ASP A 519 -2.89 39.08 -4.04
CA ASP A 519 -2.70 38.73 -5.45
C ASP A 519 -3.85 37.84 -5.96
N ASN A 520 -4.54 38.28 -7.03
CA ASN A 520 -5.60 37.55 -7.71
C ASN A 520 -5.10 36.29 -8.46
N ARG A 521 -3.99 35.72 -8.05
CA ARG A 521 -3.44 34.47 -8.59
C ARG A 521 -3.54 33.35 -7.56
N VAL A 522 -4.45 32.45 -7.81
CA VAL A 522 -4.56 31.16 -7.10
C VAL A 522 -3.36 30.31 -7.47
N SER A 523 -2.43 30.13 -6.55
CA SER A 523 -1.42 29.08 -6.68
C SER A 523 -1.96 27.82 -6.02
N PRO A 524 -2.01 26.67 -6.70
CA PRO A 524 -2.33 25.43 -6.06
C PRO A 524 -1.30 25.18 -4.95
N ALA A 525 -1.77 25.00 -3.71
CA ALA A 525 -0.94 24.39 -2.70
C ALA A 525 -0.75 22.94 -3.14
N ASN A 526 0.19 22.72 -4.04
CA ASN A 526 0.70 21.39 -4.28
C ASN A 526 1.25 20.93 -2.92
N ASP A 527 0.78 19.79 -2.47
CA ASP A 527 1.52 18.98 -1.50
C ASP A 527 2.81 18.51 -2.19
N ASN A 528 3.64 19.48 -2.57
CA ASN A 528 4.97 19.17 -3.07
C ASN A 528 5.74 18.53 -1.91
N VAL A 529 6.18 17.36 -2.15
CA VAL A 529 7.39 16.82 -1.53
C VAL A 529 8.35 17.99 -1.33
N PRO A 530 8.79 18.29 -0.10
CA PRO A 530 9.72 19.39 0.15
C PRO A 530 10.87 19.28 -0.84
N ASP A 531 11.22 20.39 -1.49
CA ASP A 531 12.47 20.51 -2.22
C ASP A 531 13.61 20.00 -1.35
N ASP A 532 14.61 19.40 -1.96
CA ASP A 532 15.71 18.64 -1.33
C ASP A 532 16.44 19.33 -0.15
N GLU A 533 16.11 20.58 0.17
CA GLU A 533 16.71 21.34 1.27
C GLU A 533 15.87 21.39 2.56
N ASP A 534 14.58 21.06 2.53
CA ASP A 534 13.65 21.38 3.64
C ASP A 534 13.54 20.28 4.73
N TRP A 535 14.17 19.12 4.54
CA TRP A 535 14.21 18.09 5.59
C TRP A 535 15.02 18.50 6.82
N ARG A 536 15.98 19.44 6.67
CA ARG A 536 16.77 20.00 7.78
C ARG A 536 15.92 20.86 8.72
N VAL A 537 14.83 21.41 8.23
CA VAL A 537 13.89 22.24 9.01
C VAL A 537 12.95 21.39 9.85
N LEU A 538 12.73 20.12 9.45
CA LEU A 538 11.89 19.17 10.19
C LEU A 538 12.60 18.53 11.39
N VAL A 539 13.94 18.59 11.41
CA VAL A 539 14.78 18.15 12.52
C VAL A 539 15.55 19.41 12.92
N GLY A 540 15.07 20.12 13.95
CA GLY A 540 15.75 21.33 14.42
C GLY A 540 17.24 21.10 14.63
N ASP A 541 18.07 22.13 14.42
CA ASP A 541 19.53 22.09 14.54
C ASP A 541 20.06 21.58 15.90
N ASP A 542 19.17 21.40 16.87
CA ASP A 542 19.48 20.96 18.24
C ASP A 542 18.98 19.52 18.56
N ALA A 543 18.54 18.74 17.59
CA ALA A 543 18.17 17.36 17.87
C ALA A 543 19.41 16.45 17.77
N PRO A 544 19.93 15.91 18.86
CA PRO A 544 20.94 14.86 18.80
C PRO A 544 20.27 13.60 18.20
N PHE A 545 20.79 13.16 17.11
CA PHE A 545 20.42 11.89 16.50
C PHE A 545 20.91 10.70 17.30
#